data_e0eccfc5e8784d5b2a686d3fa782f188
#
_entry.id   e0eccfc5e8784d5b2a686d3fa782f188
#
_cell.length_a   1.000
_cell.length_b   1.000
_cell.length_c   1.000
_cell.angle_alpha   90.00
_cell.angle_beta   90.00
_cell.angle_gamma   90.00
#
_symmetry.space_group_name_H-M   'P 1'
#
loop_
_entity.id
_entity.type
_entity.pdbx_description
1 polymer ?
#
loop_
_entity_poly.entity_id
_entity_poly.type
_entity_poly.pdbx_seq_one_letter_code
_entity_poly.pdbx_strand_id
1 'polypeptide(L)'
;MICIGGSLGLFLQIYGERLLQSTGRTDLSMISQIAGAVCNIVLDPILIFGLLGFPRMEVAGAAVATIVGQFVGAGLGLFLNLKKNPEVQIHLKDIRPHRATVADIYAIGIPSIIMQSIGSVMMFGMNKILISFTEAATAVFGAYFKLQSFIFMPCFGLNNAMVPIVSYNYGAQKFDRVRKTVRLTVFTAIGIMCVGCALFELIPETLLGMFSPTDEMLSIGRVALRIIGVHFPLAGFSIIAGSACQALGKPIYALINSVCRQIVVLLPAAYLL
;
A
#
# COMPACT_ATOMS: atom_id res chain seq x y z
N MET A 1 18.21 -6.01 9.24
CA MET A 1 19.44 -5.37 8.77
C MET A 1 19.59 -5.45 7.25
N ILE A 2 19.52 -6.63 6.62
CA ILE A 2 19.70 -6.81 5.16
C ILE A 2 18.78 -5.92 4.34
N CYS A 3 17.45 -5.97 4.59
CA CYS A 3 16.47 -5.15 3.86
C CYS A 3 16.68 -3.63 4.04
N ILE A 4 17.16 -3.18 5.21
CA ILE A 4 17.44 -1.77 5.45
C ILE A 4 18.66 -1.33 4.62
N GLY A 5 19.73 -2.15 4.58
CA GLY A 5 20.91 -1.86 3.76
C GLY A 5 20.61 -1.88 2.26
N GLY A 6 19.64 -2.72 1.81
CA GLY A 6 19.22 -2.82 0.42
C GLY A 6 18.08 -1.87 0.01
N SER A 7 17.59 -1.01 0.92
CA SER A 7 16.44 -0.12 0.68
C SER A 7 16.62 0.84 -0.52
N LEU A 8 17.86 1.11 -0.93
CA LEU A 8 18.16 1.90 -2.13
C LEU A 8 17.49 1.32 -3.38
N GLY A 9 17.46 -0.02 -3.50
CA GLY A 9 16.77 -0.70 -4.61
C GLY A 9 15.29 -0.37 -4.67
N LEU A 10 14.60 -0.37 -3.51
CA LEU A 10 13.21 0.00 -3.39
C LEU A 10 12.95 1.45 -3.81
N PHE A 11 13.77 2.40 -3.33
CA PHE A 11 13.61 3.81 -3.69
C PHE A 11 13.82 4.05 -5.18
N LEU A 12 14.84 3.43 -5.79
CA LEU A 12 15.11 3.54 -7.22
C LEU A 12 13.97 2.91 -8.05
N GLN A 13 13.42 1.78 -7.61
CA GLN A 13 12.28 1.14 -8.27
C GLN A 13 11.06 2.07 -8.24
N ILE A 14 10.67 2.55 -7.05
CA ILE A 14 9.53 3.47 -6.91
C ILE A 14 9.76 4.74 -7.74
N TYR A 15 10.96 5.30 -7.74
CA TYR A 15 11.28 6.49 -8.53
C TYR A 15 11.08 6.24 -10.02
N GLY A 16 11.65 5.15 -10.56
CA GLY A 16 11.47 4.78 -11.97
C GLY A 16 10.02 4.55 -12.36
N GLU A 17 9.25 3.90 -11.49
CA GLU A 17 7.82 3.65 -11.68
C GLU A 17 7.02 4.96 -11.69
N ARG A 18 7.27 5.87 -10.76
CA ARG A 18 6.57 7.17 -10.70
C ARG A 18 6.89 8.06 -11.90
N LEU A 19 8.10 8.04 -12.43
CA LEU A 19 8.44 8.74 -13.67
C LEU A 19 7.63 8.21 -14.86
N LEU A 20 7.52 6.88 -15.02
CA LEU A 20 6.70 6.28 -16.08
C LEU A 20 5.21 6.59 -15.91
N GLN A 21 4.72 6.56 -14.68
CA GLN A 21 3.31 6.87 -14.37
C GLN A 21 2.97 8.34 -14.62
N SER A 22 3.88 9.27 -14.31
CA SER A 22 3.66 10.71 -14.50
C SER A 22 3.50 11.11 -15.95
N THR A 23 4.11 10.35 -16.87
CA THR A 23 3.98 10.54 -18.31
C THR A 23 2.89 9.66 -18.97
N GLY A 24 2.05 9.01 -18.13
CA GLY A 24 0.95 8.17 -18.60
C GLY A 24 1.36 6.79 -19.09
N ARG A 25 2.64 6.40 -18.98
CA ARG A 25 3.15 5.09 -19.37
C ARG A 25 3.06 4.06 -18.25
N THR A 26 1.86 3.86 -17.76
CA THR A 26 1.58 2.93 -16.66
C THR A 26 1.79 1.45 -17.04
N ASP A 27 1.65 1.12 -18.32
CA ASP A 27 1.97 -0.18 -18.90
C ASP A 27 3.44 -0.58 -18.68
N LEU A 28 4.37 0.35 -18.95
CA LEU A 28 5.79 0.13 -18.74
C LEU A 28 6.16 0.04 -17.23
N SER A 29 5.50 0.83 -16.40
CA SER A 29 5.62 0.73 -14.95
C SER A 29 5.18 -0.66 -14.44
N MET A 30 4.04 -1.17 -14.94
CA MET A 30 3.55 -2.50 -14.61
C MET A 30 4.54 -3.60 -15.01
N ILE A 31 5.14 -3.52 -16.22
CA ILE A 31 6.14 -4.50 -16.67
C ILE A 31 7.35 -4.52 -15.73
N SER A 32 7.82 -3.36 -15.29
CA SER A 32 8.93 -3.23 -14.35
C SER A 32 8.60 -3.88 -12.99
N GLN A 33 7.40 -3.66 -12.46
CA GLN A 33 6.93 -4.26 -11.21
C GLN A 33 6.81 -5.79 -11.33
N ILE A 34 6.19 -6.28 -12.40
CA ILE A 34 6.03 -7.71 -12.64
C ILE A 34 7.40 -8.40 -12.76
N ALA A 35 8.34 -7.81 -13.48
CA ALA A 35 9.68 -8.37 -13.62
C ALA A 35 10.39 -8.48 -12.26
N GLY A 36 10.31 -7.45 -11.42
CA GLY A 36 10.84 -7.50 -10.05
C GLY A 36 10.18 -8.56 -9.19
N ALA A 37 8.85 -8.66 -9.26
CA ALA A 37 8.08 -9.65 -8.50
C ALA A 37 8.37 -11.09 -8.95
N VAL A 38 8.43 -11.35 -10.25
CA VAL A 38 8.79 -12.67 -10.80
C VAL A 38 10.20 -13.06 -10.41
N CYS A 39 11.15 -12.13 -10.48
CA CYS A 39 12.52 -12.37 -10.02
C CYS A 39 12.55 -12.77 -8.53
N ASN A 40 11.81 -12.07 -7.68
CA ASN A 40 11.70 -12.40 -6.27
C ASN A 40 11.10 -13.79 -6.05
N ILE A 41 9.94 -14.10 -6.66
CA ILE A 41 9.26 -15.40 -6.56
C ILE A 41 10.17 -16.57 -6.98
N VAL A 42 10.99 -16.37 -8.01
CA VAL A 42 11.93 -17.40 -8.48
C VAL A 42 13.12 -17.55 -7.53
N LEU A 43 13.66 -16.43 -7.03
CA LEU A 43 14.82 -16.45 -6.14
C LEU A 43 14.50 -16.88 -4.71
N ASP A 44 13.29 -16.63 -4.23
CA ASP A 44 12.87 -17.01 -2.87
C ASP A 44 13.12 -18.50 -2.58
N PRO A 45 12.57 -19.48 -3.32
CA PRO A 45 12.83 -20.89 -3.05
C PRO A 45 14.30 -21.27 -3.24
N ILE A 46 15.01 -20.67 -4.19
CA ILE A 46 16.42 -20.95 -4.46
C ILE A 46 17.29 -20.59 -3.26
N LEU A 47 17.11 -19.38 -2.70
CA LEU A 47 17.93 -18.88 -1.62
C LEU A 47 17.46 -19.33 -0.23
N ILE A 48 16.16 -19.55 -0.04
CA ILE A 48 15.62 -20.05 1.23
C ILE A 48 16.04 -21.50 1.46
N PHE A 49 15.86 -22.36 0.47
CA PHE A 49 16.13 -23.81 0.60
C PHE A 49 17.52 -24.21 0.17
N GLY A 50 18.29 -23.31 -0.46
CA GLY A 50 19.64 -23.62 -0.97
C GLY A 50 19.63 -24.50 -2.21
N LEU A 51 18.73 -24.24 -3.14
CA LEU A 51 18.62 -24.97 -4.41
C LEU A 51 19.73 -24.51 -5.40
N LEU A 52 19.98 -25.32 -6.43
CA LEU A 52 20.92 -25.01 -7.53
C LEU A 52 22.37 -24.70 -7.05
N GLY A 53 22.80 -25.24 -5.91
CA GLY A 53 24.15 -25.06 -5.38
C GLY A 53 24.35 -23.79 -4.54
N PHE A 54 23.31 -23.02 -4.28
CA PHE A 54 23.36 -21.90 -3.35
C PHE A 54 23.33 -22.40 -1.89
N PRO A 55 23.96 -21.66 -0.94
CA PRO A 55 23.84 -21.98 0.46
C PRO A 55 22.40 -21.75 0.96
N ARG A 56 21.92 -22.61 1.85
CA ARG A 56 20.62 -22.43 2.50
C ARG A 56 20.67 -21.24 3.44
N MET A 57 19.96 -20.16 3.06
CA MET A 57 20.00 -18.88 3.79
C MET A 57 18.73 -18.62 4.61
N GLU A 58 17.69 -19.45 4.51
CA GLU A 58 16.41 -19.33 5.23
C GLU A 58 15.84 -17.89 5.15
N VAL A 59 15.57 -17.25 6.29
CA VAL A 59 15.01 -15.88 6.34
C VAL A 59 15.92 -14.84 5.67
N ALA A 60 17.24 -15.01 5.76
CA ALA A 60 18.18 -14.12 5.09
C ALA A 60 18.08 -14.26 3.56
N GLY A 61 17.83 -15.48 3.05
CA GLY A 61 17.60 -15.75 1.63
C GLY A 61 16.41 -14.99 1.07
N ALA A 62 15.28 -14.99 1.78
CA ALA A 62 14.10 -14.20 1.41
C ALA A 62 14.40 -12.69 1.37
N ALA A 63 15.17 -12.18 2.33
CA ALA A 63 15.57 -10.78 2.33
C ALA A 63 16.45 -10.41 1.13
N VAL A 64 17.41 -11.27 0.77
CA VAL A 64 18.28 -11.07 -0.40
C VAL A 64 17.49 -11.16 -1.69
N ALA A 65 16.60 -12.15 -1.84
CA ALA A 65 15.74 -12.30 -3.01
C ALA A 65 14.87 -11.05 -3.23
N THR A 66 14.30 -10.51 -2.15
CA THR A 66 13.52 -9.26 -2.19
C THR A 66 14.35 -8.08 -2.71
N ILE A 67 15.56 -7.91 -2.21
CA ILE A 67 16.45 -6.82 -2.65
C ILE A 67 16.83 -7.00 -4.12
N VAL A 68 17.20 -8.20 -4.53
CA VAL A 68 17.55 -8.47 -5.93
C VAL A 68 16.36 -8.19 -6.85
N GLY A 69 15.15 -8.63 -6.47
CA GLY A 69 13.91 -8.31 -7.21
C GLY A 69 13.68 -6.80 -7.34
N GLN A 70 13.91 -6.03 -6.28
CA GLN A 70 13.79 -4.57 -6.31
C GLN A 70 14.83 -3.93 -7.23
N PHE A 71 16.08 -4.37 -7.23
CA PHE A 71 17.11 -3.87 -8.14
C PHE A 71 16.82 -4.23 -9.59
N VAL A 72 16.29 -5.42 -9.89
CA VAL A 72 15.86 -5.82 -11.23
C VAL A 72 14.71 -4.93 -11.71
N GLY A 73 13.69 -4.72 -10.85
CA GLY A 73 12.60 -3.79 -11.14
C GLY A 73 13.09 -2.35 -11.35
N ALA A 74 14.00 -1.87 -10.49
CA ALA A 74 14.60 -0.54 -10.61
C ALA A 74 15.38 -0.39 -11.93
N GLY A 75 16.25 -1.34 -12.25
CA GLY A 75 17.06 -1.34 -13.47
C GLY A 75 16.20 -1.33 -14.72
N LEU A 76 15.18 -2.20 -14.76
CA LEU A 76 14.23 -2.26 -15.87
C LEU A 76 13.39 -0.98 -15.96
N GLY A 77 12.89 -0.45 -14.84
CA GLY A 77 12.12 0.80 -14.80
C GLY A 77 12.93 1.99 -15.30
N LEU A 78 14.18 2.14 -14.88
CA LEU A 78 15.07 3.18 -15.36
C LEU A 78 15.43 2.99 -16.85
N PHE A 79 15.72 1.76 -17.29
CA PHE A 79 15.98 1.46 -18.69
C PHE A 79 14.79 1.82 -19.58
N LEU A 80 13.58 1.47 -19.17
CA LEU A 80 12.36 1.80 -19.91
C LEU A 80 12.11 3.31 -19.94
N ASN A 81 12.41 4.03 -18.86
CA ASN A 81 12.35 5.49 -18.85
C ASN A 81 13.30 6.10 -19.87
N LEU A 82 14.56 5.69 -19.87
CA LEU A 82 15.57 6.24 -20.79
C LEU A 82 15.28 5.93 -22.27
N LYS A 83 14.76 4.73 -22.56
CA LYS A 83 14.60 4.26 -23.93
C LYS A 83 13.21 4.53 -24.51
N LYS A 84 12.16 4.52 -23.71
CA LYS A 84 10.76 4.60 -24.18
C LYS A 84 9.99 5.80 -23.64
N ASN A 85 10.61 6.66 -22.85
CA ASN A 85 9.96 7.84 -22.28
C ASN A 85 10.66 9.13 -22.72
N PRO A 86 10.42 9.62 -23.94
CA PRO A 86 11.08 10.81 -24.47
C PRO A 86 10.69 12.11 -23.75
N GLU A 87 9.57 12.10 -23.00
CA GLU A 87 9.07 13.27 -22.29
C GLU A 87 9.93 13.60 -21.05
N VAL A 88 10.58 12.59 -20.47
CA VAL A 88 11.46 12.77 -19.30
C VAL A 88 12.87 12.31 -19.65
N GLN A 89 13.73 13.27 -19.90
CA GLN A 89 15.16 13.01 -20.13
C GLN A 89 15.92 13.25 -18.82
N ILE A 90 16.57 12.20 -18.33
CA ILE A 90 17.37 12.29 -17.10
C ILE A 90 18.82 12.61 -17.48
N HIS A 91 19.24 13.84 -17.25
CA HIS A 91 20.63 14.24 -17.41
C HIS A 91 21.28 14.46 -16.05
N LEU A 92 22.44 13.85 -15.81
CA LEU A 92 23.17 14.02 -14.54
C LEU A 92 23.54 15.48 -14.26
N LYS A 93 23.65 16.31 -15.30
CA LYS A 93 23.93 17.75 -15.18
C LYS A 93 22.77 18.55 -14.58
N ASP A 94 21.54 18.03 -14.67
CA ASP A 94 20.32 18.70 -14.20
C ASP A 94 20.01 18.35 -12.74
N ILE A 95 20.80 17.47 -12.12
CA ILE A 95 20.67 17.12 -10.67
C ILE A 95 21.22 18.29 -9.83
N ARG A 96 20.46 19.38 -9.84
CA ARG A 96 20.72 20.54 -8.96
C ARG A 96 19.52 20.80 -8.08
N PRO A 97 19.65 20.78 -6.74
CA PRO A 97 18.54 21.05 -5.85
C PRO A 97 18.09 22.51 -6.01
N HIS A 98 16.90 22.69 -6.56
CA HIS A 98 16.26 24.01 -6.67
C HIS A 98 15.32 24.20 -5.49
N ARG A 99 15.50 25.27 -4.70
CA ARG A 99 14.78 25.48 -3.42
C ARG A 99 13.26 25.44 -3.57
N ALA A 100 12.70 26.05 -4.61
CA ALA A 100 11.27 26.05 -4.85
C ALA A 100 10.74 24.64 -5.10
N THR A 101 11.38 23.89 -6.00
CA THR A 101 10.99 22.49 -6.32
C THR A 101 11.10 21.57 -5.09
N VAL A 102 12.17 21.75 -4.30
CA VAL A 102 12.35 21.00 -3.04
C VAL A 102 11.24 21.33 -2.06
N ALA A 103 10.87 22.61 -1.91
CA ALA A 103 9.78 23.04 -1.03
C ALA A 103 8.44 22.43 -1.46
N ASP A 104 8.14 22.40 -2.75
CA ASP A 104 6.91 21.79 -3.30
C ASP A 104 6.85 20.29 -3.05
N ILE A 105 7.99 19.58 -3.22
CA ILE A 105 8.09 18.15 -2.92
C ILE A 105 7.80 17.89 -1.44
N TYR A 106 8.40 18.65 -0.54
CA TYR A 106 8.18 18.50 0.90
C TYR A 106 6.78 18.93 1.34
N ALA A 107 6.18 19.93 0.71
CA ALA A 107 4.82 20.37 0.99
C ALA A 107 3.78 19.24 0.78
N ILE A 108 4.04 18.36 -0.20
CA ILE A 108 3.21 17.17 -0.45
C ILE A 108 3.73 15.95 0.31
N GLY A 109 5.04 15.81 0.42
CA GLY A 109 5.69 14.65 1.01
C GLY A 109 5.50 14.56 2.53
N ILE A 110 5.66 15.65 3.28
CA ILE A 110 5.54 15.64 4.75
C ILE A 110 4.14 15.20 5.21
N PRO A 111 3.02 15.75 4.70
CA PRO A 111 1.69 15.26 5.05
C PRO A 111 1.50 13.77 4.71
N SER A 112 2.07 13.32 3.59
CA SER A 112 1.98 11.92 3.17
C SER A 112 2.78 10.98 4.09
N ILE A 113 3.98 11.38 4.53
CA ILE A 113 4.79 10.64 5.52
C ILE A 113 4.03 10.51 6.83
N ILE A 114 3.49 11.61 7.35
CA ILE A 114 2.71 11.61 8.59
C ILE A 114 1.50 10.67 8.46
N MET A 115 0.77 10.76 7.35
CA MET A 115 -0.39 9.92 7.09
C MET A 115 -0.04 8.42 7.06
N GLN A 116 1.09 8.04 6.46
CA GLN A 116 1.56 6.64 6.46
C GLN A 116 2.00 6.19 7.85
N SER A 117 2.63 7.07 8.63
CA SER A 117 3.09 6.78 10.00
C SER A 117 1.91 6.59 10.97
N ILE A 118 0.77 7.25 10.74
CA ILE A 118 -0.44 7.10 11.57
C ILE A 118 -0.89 5.64 11.66
N GLY A 119 -0.81 4.89 10.54
CA GLY A 119 -1.14 3.47 10.54
C GLY A 119 -0.30 2.64 11.52
N SER A 120 0.99 2.92 11.60
CA SER A 120 1.91 2.25 12.54
C SER A 120 1.61 2.64 14.01
N VAL A 121 1.32 3.92 14.25
CA VAL A 121 0.95 4.41 15.59
C VAL A 121 -0.37 3.78 16.06
N MET A 122 -1.37 3.71 15.17
CA MET A 122 -2.65 3.06 15.45
C MET A 122 -2.46 1.58 15.75
N MET A 123 -1.66 0.87 14.95
CA MET A 123 -1.38 -0.55 15.13
C MET A 123 -0.71 -0.82 16.50
N PHE A 124 0.28 0.01 16.87
CA PHE A 124 0.94 -0.08 18.16
C PHE A 124 -0.03 0.19 19.31
N GLY A 125 -0.84 1.25 19.21
CA GLY A 125 -1.84 1.60 20.23
C GLY A 125 -2.89 0.50 20.43
N MET A 126 -3.46 -0.01 19.33
CA MET A 126 -4.44 -1.11 19.38
C MET A 126 -3.86 -2.38 19.99
N ASN A 127 -2.65 -2.79 19.58
CA ASN A 127 -2.02 -3.97 20.17
C ASN A 127 -1.79 -3.80 21.68
N LYS A 128 -1.38 -2.61 22.14
CA LYS A 128 -1.19 -2.32 23.56
C LYS A 128 -2.52 -2.40 24.34
N ILE A 129 -3.61 -1.94 23.75
CA ILE A 129 -4.95 -2.05 24.35
C ILE A 129 -5.39 -3.51 24.38
N LEU A 130 -5.33 -4.23 23.26
CA LEU A 130 -5.83 -5.60 23.14
C LEU A 130 -5.07 -6.59 24.03
N ILE A 131 -3.75 -6.44 24.20
CA ILE A 131 -2.94 -7.32 25.04
C ILE A 131 -3.32 -7.20 26.53
N SER A 132 -3.93 -6.07 26.93
CA SER A 132 -4.43 -5.90 28.31
C SER A 132 -5.72 -6.67 28.57
N PHE A 133 -6.40 -7.16 27.54
CA PHE A 133 -7.61 -8.00 27.69
C PHE A 133 -7.24 -9.49 27.60
N THR A 134 -6.83 -9.95 26.40
CA THR A 134 -6.41 -11.36 26.20
C THR A 134 -5.37 -11.47 25.07
N GLU A 135 -4.52 -12.50 25.15
CA GLU A 135 -3.62 -12.84 24.04
C GLU A 135 -4.41 -13.26 22.78
N ALA A 136 -5.56 -13.94 22.97
CA ALA A 136 -6.43 -14.34 21.88
C ALA A 136 -6.96 -13.15 21.09
N ALA A 137 -7.33 -12.04 21.77
CA ALA A 137 -7.76 -10.81 21.09
C ALA A 137 -6.66 -10.21 20.19
N THR A 138 -5.41 -10.24 20.65
CA THR A 138 -4.27 -9.79 19.86
C THR A 138 -4.02 -10.70 18.65
N ALA A 139 -4.18 -12.01 18.82
CA ALA A 139 -4.07 -12.98 17.72
C ALA A 139 -5.18 -12.78 16.67
N VAL A 140 -6.42 -12.54 17.09
CA VAL A 140 -7.54 -12.19 16.20
C VAL A 140 -7.23 -10.94 15.41
N PHE A 141 -6.72 -9.90 16.06
CA PHE A 141 -6.36 -8.65 15.40
C PHE A 141 -5.25 -8.84 14.36
N GLY A 142 -4.25 -9.67 14.68
CA GLY A 142 -3.18 -10.04 13.73
C GLY A 142 -3.72 -10.80 12.51
N ALA A 143 -4.62 -11.77 12.71
CA ALA A 143 -5.29 -12.51 11.64
C ALA A 143 -6.16 -11.59 10.79
N TYR A 144 -6.95 -10.71 11.43
CA TYR A 144 -7.74 -9.68 10.75
C TYR A 144 -6.89 -8.80 9.82
N PHE A 145 -5.73 -8.29 10.28
CA PHE A 145 -4.87 -7.45 9.44
C PHE A 145 -4.35 -8.18 8.22
N LYS A 146 -4.01 -9.46 8.33
CA LYS A 146 -3.60 -10.27 7.18
C LYS A 146 -4.74 -10.47 6.18
N LEU A 147 -5.92 -10.83 6.66
CA LEU A 147 -7.13 -10.99 5.83
C LEU A 147 -7.55 -9.68 5.17
N GLN A 148 -7.55 -8.60 5.93
CA GLN A 148 -7.83 -7.25 5.42
C GLN A 148 -6.88 -6.87 4.29
N SER A 149 -5.58 -7.17 4.43
CA SER A 149 -4.59 -6.84 3.41
C SER A 149 -4.94 -7.42 2.04
N PHE A 150 -5.43 -8.67 1.98
CA PHE A 150 -5.88 -9.28 0.73
C PHE A 150 -7.02 -8.52 0.07
N ILE A 151 -8.02 -8.08 0.87
CA ILE A 151 -9.19 -7.35 0.38
C ILE A 151 -8.83 -5.93 -0.04
N PHE A 152 -7.90 -5.29 0.67
CA PHE A 152 -7.50 -3.91 0.41
C PHE A 152 -6.47 -3.77 -0.71
N MET A 153 -5.66 -4.79 -1.02
CA MET A 153 -4.67 -4.74 -2.10
C MET A 153 -5.24 -4.35 -3.47
N PRO A 154 -6.37 -4.92 -3.96
CA PRO A 154 -6.98 -4.47 -5.21
C PRO A 154 -7.41 -3.00 -5.16
N CYS A 155 -7.90 -2.53 -4.01
CA CYS A 155 -8.27 -1.13 -3.81
C CYS A 155 -7.05 -0.20 -3.88
N PHE A 156 -5.92 -0.59 -3.30
CA PHE A 156 -4.66 0.15 -3.46
C PHE A 156 -4.14 0.12 -4.89
N GLY A 157 -4.34 -0.98 -5.63
CA GLY A 157 -4.04 -1.06 -7.07
C GLY A 157 -4.85 -0.03 -7.87
N LEU A 158 -6.16 0.03 -7.64
CA LEU A 158 -7.04 1.04 -8.25
C LEU A 158 -6.61 2.47 -7.92
N ASN A 159 -6.21 2.69 -6.67
CA ASN A 159 -5.72 3.97 -6.21
C ASN A 159 -4.44 4.40 -6.95
N ASN A 160 -3.48 3.50 -7.09
CA ASN A 160 -2.24 3.75 -7.82
C ASN A 160 -2.48 4.07 -9.31
N ALA A 161 -3.50 3.49 -9.93
CA ALA A 161 -3.90 3.79 -11.30
C ALA A 161 -4.64 5.15 -11.39
N MET A 162 -5.49 5.46 -10.41
CA MET A 162 -6.31 6.68 -10.43
C MET A 162 -5.46 7.95 -10.27
N VAL A 163 -4.48 7.95 -9.37
CA VAL A 163 -3.72 9.14 -9.01
C VAL A 163 -3.06 9.81 -10.22
N PRO A 164 -2.27 9.12 -11.08
CA PRO A 164 -1.66 9.75 -12.25
C PRO A 164 -2.69 10.23 -13.28
N ILE A 165 -3.78 9.48 -13.48
CA ILE A 165 -4.86 9.89 -14.40
C ILE A 165 -5.52 11.19 -13.93
N VAL A 166 -5.84 11.29 -12.65
CA VAL A 166 -6.45 12.47 -12.05
C VAL A 166 -5.51 13.67 -12.12
N SER A 167 -4.24 13.51 -11.70
CA SER A 167 -3.25 14.57 -11.70
C SER A 167 -2.98 15.11 -13.11
N TYR A 168 -2.81 14.24 -14.09
CA TYR A 168 -2.58 14.62 -15.48
C TYR A 168 -3.76 15.38 -16.07
N ASN A 169 -4.99 14.87 -15.90
CA ASN A 169 -6.18 15.53 -16.43
C ASN A 169 -6.52 16.83 -15.68
N TYR A 170 -6.16 16.91 -14.39
CA TYR A 170 -6.30 18.15 -13.62
C TYR A 170 -5.36 19.24 -14.13
N GLY A 171 -4.08 18.92 -14.38
CA GLY A 171 -3.13 19.84 -14.97
C GLY A 171 -3.54 20.28 -16.39
N ALA A 172 -4.16 19.39 -17.16
CA ALA A 172 -4.74 19.69 -18.48
C ALA A 172 -6.11 20.40 -18.43
N GLN A 173 -6.61 20.75 -17.24
CA GLN A 173 -7.92 21.41 -16.99
C GLN A 173 -9.13 20.62 -17.54
N LYS A 174 -8.99 19.30 -17.73
CA LYS A 174 -10.07 18.41 -18.20
C LYS A 174 -10.87 17.87 -17.00
N PHE A 175 -11.61 18.76 -16.31
CA PHE A 175 -12.32 18.44 -15.07
C PHE A 175 -13.40 17.36 -15.22
N ASP A 176 -14.01 17.24 -16.38
CA ASP A 176 -15.00 16.18 -16.63
C ASP A 176 -14.36 14.79 -16.60
N ARG A 177 -13.14 14.65 -17.14
CA ARG A 177 -12.38 13.40 -17.06
C ARG A 177 -11.96 13.10 -15.63
N VAL A 178 -11.51 14.11 -14.89
CA VAL A 178 -11.17 13.98 -13.44
C VAL A 178 -12.37 13.44 -12.68
N ARG A 179 -13.54 14.09 -12.82
CA ARG A 179 -14.78 13.69 -12.14
C ARG A 179 -15.20 12.27 -12.51
N LYS A 180 -15.17 11.92 -13.79
CA LYS A 180 -15.53 10.59 -14.29
C LYS A 180 -14.57 9.52 -13.75
N THR A 181 -13.27 9.77 -13.74
CA THR A 181 -12.25 8.85 -13.21
C THR A 181 -12.45 8.61 -11.72
N VAL A 182 -12.55 9.67 -10.92
CA VAL A 182 -12.76 9.55 -9.45
C VAL A 182 -14.07 8.80 -9.17
N ARG A 183 -15.16 9.17 -9.83
CA ARG A 183 -16.47 8.51 -9.65
C ARG A 183 -16.39 7.02 -9.97
N LEU A 184 -15.81 6.65 -11.11
CA LEU A 184 -15.67 5.25 -11.51
C LEU A 184 -14.82 4.46 -10.50
N THR A 185 -13.69 5.02 -10.10
CA THR A 185 -12.79 4.38 -9.13
C THR A 185 -13.46 4.20 -7.77
N VAL A 186 -14.24 5.20 -7.30
CA VAL A 186 -15.00 5.09 -6.04
C VAL A 186 -16.01 3.95 -6.11
N PHE A 187 -16.83 3.88 -7.17
CA PHE A 187 -17.82 2.81 -7.30
C PHE A 187 -17.18 1.43 -7.39
N THR A 188 -16.09 1.30 -8.15
CA THR A 188 -15.36 0.03 -8.26
C THR A 188 -14.73 -0.37 -6.92
N ALA A 189 -14.13 0.57 -6.20
CA ALA A 189 -13.57 0.32 -4.88
C ALA A 189 -14.64 -0.10 -3.87
N ILE A 190 -15.78 0.59 -3.84
CA ILE A 190 -16.91 0.21 -2.97
C ILE A 190 -17.40 -1.20 -3.34
N GLY A 191 -17.52 -1.54 -4.62
CA GLY A 191 -17.91 -2.88 -5.07
C GLY A 191 -16.94 -3.97 -4.56
N ILE A 192 -15.64 -3.76 -4.70
CA ILE A 192 -14.61 -4.69 -4.17
C ILE A 192 -14.73 -4.81 -2.64
N MET A 193 -14.91 -3.69 -1.95
CA MET A 193 -15.04 -3.67 -0.49
C MET A 193 -16.34 -4.32 0.00
N CYS A 194 -17.43 -4.22 -0.77
CA CYS A 194 -18.66 -4.96 -0.48
C CYS A 194 -18.46 -6.47 -0.58
N VAL A 195 -17.68 -6.94 -1.55
CA VAL A 195 -17.31 -8.37 -1.62
C VAL A 195 -16.50 -8.77 -0.38
N GLY A 196 -15.53 -7.96 0.04
CA GLY A 196 -14.77 -8.20 1.27
C GLY A 196 -15.65 -8.21 2.53
N CYS A 197 -16.60 -7.29 2.62
CA CYS A 197 -17.60 -7.27 3.69
C CYS A 197 -18.43 -8.57 3.71
N ALA A 198 -18.95 -8.99 2.55
CA ALA A 198 -19.72 -10.22 2.43
C ALA A 198 -18.92 -11.47 2.84
N LEU A 199 -17.63 -11.54 2.51
CA LEU A 199 -16.76 -12.63 2.95
C LEU A 199 -16.61 -12.66 4.47
N PHE A 200 -16.44 -11.51 5.12
CA PHE A 200 -16.30 -11.41 6.58
C PHE A 200 -17.61 -11.72 7.32
N GLU A 201 -18.75 -11.43 6.70
CA GLU A 201 -20.08 -11.75 7.27
C GLU A 201 -20.47 -13.22 7.11
N LEU A 202 -20.23 -13.78 5.90
CA LEU A 202 -20.75 -15.10 5.54
C LEU A 202 -19.84 -16.25 6.01
N ILE A 203 -18.52 -16.07 5.95
CA ILE A 203 -17.54 -17.15 6.19
C ILE A 203 -16.42 -16.79 7.17
N PRO A 204 -16.71 -16.08 8.30
CA PRO A 204 -15.65 -15.67 9.23
C PRO A 204 -14.88 -16.84 9.84
N GLU A 205 -15.55 -17.95 10.12
CA GLU A 205 -14.92 -19.15 10.69
C GLU A 205 -13.94 -19.82 9.73
N THR A 206 -14.29 -19.90 8.44
CA THR A 206 -13.41 -20.45 7.41
C THR A 206 -12.15 -19.56 7.24
N LEU A 207 -12.34 -18.24 7.26
CA LEU A 207 -11.23 -17.29 7.16
C LEU A 207 -10.27 -17.38 8.36
N LEU A 208 -10.81 -17.49 9.58
CA LEU A 208 -10.01 -17.68 10.78
C LEU A 208 -9.37 -19.06 10.83
N GLY A 209 -10.05 -20.09 10.32
CA GLY A 209 -9.53 -21.44 10.24
C GLY A 209 -8.19 -21.59 9.52
N MET A 210 -7.87 -20.66 8.61
CA MET A 210 -6.56 -20.60 7.94
C MET A 210 -5.38 -20.29 8.89
N PHE A 211 -5.65 -19.82 10.11
CA PHE A 211 -4.65 -19.43 11.11
C PHE A 211 -4.53 -20.40 12.28
N SER A 212 -5.06 -21.63 12.15
CA SER A 212 -5.07 -22.64 13.24
C SER A 212 -5.58 -22.06 14.57
N PRO A 213 -6.81 -21.53 14.59
CA PRO A 213 -7.32 -20.78 15.73
C PRO A 213 -7.60 -21.71 16.92
N THR A 214 -7.48 -21.16 18.14
CA THR A 214 -8.03 -21.76 19.35
C THR A 214 -9.55 -21.51 19.42
N ASP A 215 -10.28 -22.26 20.25
CA ASP A 215 -11.73 -22.06 20.43
C ASP A 215 -12.04 -20.63 20.91
N GLU A 216 -11.21 -20.08 21.78
CA GLU A 216 -11.32 -18.69 22.24
C GLU A 216 -11.11 -17.69 21.09
N MET A 217 -10.08 -17.90 20.27
CA MET A 217 -9.83 -17.08 19.09
C MET A 217 -10.99 -17.13 18.09
N LEU A 218 -11.63 -18.29 17.90
CA LEU A 218 -12.79 -18.42 17.02
C LEU A 218 -14.01 -17.66 17.57
N SER A 219 -14.28 -17.77 18.87
CA SER A 219 -15.43 -17.11 19.49
C SER A 219 -15.34 -15.59 19.42
N ILE A 220 -14.19 -15.01 19.78
CA ILE A 220 -13.93 -13.58 19.69
C ILE A 220 -13.85 -13.13 18.23
N GLY A 221 -13.11 -13.85 17.40
CA GLY A 221 -12.84 -13.48 16.02
C GLY A 221 -14.06 -13.49 15.12
N ARG A 222 -15.02 -14.42 15.34
CA ARG A 222 -16.29 -14.47 14.60
C ARG A 222 -17.09 -13.17 14.77
N VAL A 223 -17.20 -12.68 16.00
CA VAL A 223 -17.92 -11.43 16.28
C VAL A 223 -17.13 -10.23 15.77
N ALA A 224 -15.83 -10.19 16.04
CA ALA A 224 -14.96 -9.09 15.63
C ALA A 224 -14.92 -8.90 14.11
N LEU A 225 -14.77 -9.98 13.32
CA LEU A 225 -14.71 -9.90 11.86
C LEU A 225 -16.03 -9.36 11.28
N ARG A 226 -17.19 -9.79 11.79
CA ARG A 226 -18.48 -9.29 11.35
C ARG A 226 -18.64 -7.81 11.61
N ILE A 227 -18.38 -7.35 12.84
CA ILE A 227 -18.49 -5.92 13.18
C ILE A 227 -17.54 -5.09 12.34
N ILE A 228 -16.29 -5.53 12.17
CA ILE A 228 -15.29 -4.81 11.41
C ILE A 228 -15.59 -4.86 9.91
N GLY A 229 -16.13 -5.96 9.38
CA GLY A 229 -16.46 -6.11 7.96
C GLY A 229 -17.40 -5.02 7.43
N VAL A 230 -18.38 -4.61 8.22
CA VAL A 230 -19.37 -3.59 7.85
C VAL A 230 -18.73 -2.24 7.45
N HIS A 231 -17.56 -1.89 8.00
CA HIS A 231 -16.93 -0.61 7.67
C HIS A 231 -16.18 -0.62 6.32
N PHE A 232 -15.94 -1.77 5.69
CA PHE A 232 -15.13 -1.88 4.45
C PHE A 232 -15.59 -0.98 3.31
N PRO A 233 -16.89 -0.90 2.97
CA PRO A 233 -17.35 0.00 1.90
C PRO A 233 -17.01 1.47 2.18
N LEU A 234 -17.16 1.91 3.44
CA LEU A 234 -16.80 3.26 3.87
C LEU A 234 -15.28 3.48 3.83
N ALA A 235 -14.49 2.47 4.18
CA ALA A 235 -13.04 2.52 4.08
C ALA A 235 -12.59 2.66 2.61
N GLY A 236 -13.20 1.91 1.67
CA GLY A 236 -12.93 2.03 0.25
C GLY A 236 -13.19 3.44 -0.28
N PHE A 237 -14.34 4.01 0.06
CA PHE A 237 -14.64 5.41 -0.26
C PHE A 237 -13.60 6.38 0.30
N SER A 238 -13.26 6.24 1.59
CA SER A 238 -12.32 7.12 2.29
C SER A 238 -10.90 7.08 1.70
N ILE A 239 -10.43 5.88 1.30
CA ILE A 239 -9.12 5.70 0.66
C ILE A 239 -9.08 6.43 -0.68
N ILE A 240 -10.06 6.20 -1.55
CA ILE A 240 -10.10 6.81 -2.88
C ILE A 240 -10.30 8.33 -2.79
N ALA A 241 -11.18 8.81 -1.93
CA ALA A 241 -11.40 10.24 -1.71
C ALA A 241 -10.14 10.95 -1.18
N GLY A 242 -9.44 10.34 -0.22
CA GLY A 242 -8.18 10.86 0.31
C GLY A 242 -7.10 10.95 -0.78
N SER A 243 -6.97 9.92 -1.59
CA SER A 243 -6.00 9.90 -2.69
C SER A 243 -6.35 10.85 -3.83
N ALA A 244 -7.65 11.06 -4.10
CA ALA A 244 -8.08 12.10 -5.03
C ALA A 244 -7.66 13.50 -4.54
N CYS A 245 -7.79 13.79 -3.24
CA CYS A 245 -7.30 15.04 -2.66
C CYS A 245 -5.78 15.20 -2.82
N GLN A 246 -5.02 14.13 -2.64
CA GLN A 246 -3.55 14.15 -2.88
C GLN A 246 -3.23 14.40 -4.36
N ALA A 247 -3.93 13.71 -5.27
CA ALA A 247 -3.75 13.87 -6.72
C ALA A 247 -4.06 15.30 -7.20
N LEU A 248 -4.95 16.02 -6.49
CA LEU A 248 -5.28 17.42 -6.73
C LEU A 248 -4.34 18.42 -6.03
N GLY A 249 -3.23 17.94 -5.44
CA GLY A 249 -2.26 18.78 -4.75
C GLY A 249 -2.71 19.31 -3.38
N LYS A 250 -3.73 18.69 -2.77
CA LYS A 250 -4.27 19.09 -1.46
C LYS A 250 -4.17 17.95 -0.42
N PRO A 251 -2.96 17.48 -0.08
CA PRO A 251 -2.76 16.33 0.80
C PRO A 251 -3.21 16.57 2.25
N ILE A 252 -3.30 17.83 2.68
CA ILE A 252 -3.72 18.19 4.05
C ILE A 252 -5.12 17.66 4.38
N TYR A 253 -6.06 17.67 3.43
CA TYR A 253 -7.41 17.12 3.66
C TYR A 253 -7.38 15.61 3.91
N ALA A 254 -6.54 14.88 3.18
CA ALA A 254 -6.34 13.44 3.40
C ALA A 254 -5.68 13.18 4.76
N LEU A 255 -4.71 13.99 5.15
CA LEU A 255 -4.05 13.91 6.46
C LEU A 255 -5.05 14.14 7.60
N ILE A 256 -5.84 15.22 7.55
CA ILE A 256 -6.86 15.52 8.58
C ILE A 256 -7.84 14.36 8.72
N ASN A 257 -8.35 13.84 7.59
CA ASN A 257 -9.25 12.69 7.60
C ASN A 257 -8.61 11.45 8.26
N SER A 258 -7.34 11.16 7.96
CA SER A 258 -6.62 10.02 8.55
C SER A 258 -6.37 10.20 10.04
N VAL A 259 -5.96 11.38 10.48
CA VAL A 259 -5.74 11.72 11.90
C VAL A 259 -7.06 11.60 12.68
N CYS A 260 -8.11 12.25 12.20
CA CYS A 260 -9.42 12.22 12.86
C CYS A 260 -9.92 10.78 13.00
N ARG A 261 -9.88 10.00 11.91
CA ARG A 261 -10.41 8.64 11.92
C ARG A 261 -9.61 7.70 12.83
N GLN A 262 -8.29 7.70 12.74
CA GLN A 262 -7.46 6.68 13.37
C GLN A 262 -6.99 7.06 14.78
N ILE A 263 -6.66 8.32 15.02
CA ILE A 263 -6.12 8.77 16.31
C ILE A 263 -7.22 9.35 17.19
N VAL A 264 -8.07 10.22 16.65
CA VAL A 264 -9.05 10.96 17.46
C VAL A 264 -10.30 10.12 17.75
N VAL A 265 -10.73 9.26 16.82
CA VAL A 265 -11.94 8.47 16.98
C VAL A 265 -11.61 7.03 17.40
N LEU A 266 -10.80 6.32 16.61
CA LEU A 266 -10.60 4.88 16.81
C LEU A 266 -9.89 4.55 18.13
N LEU A 267 -8.74 5.18 18.42
CA LEU A 267 -7.97 4.87 19.63
C LEU A 267 -8.70 5.22 20.93
N PRO A 268 -9.30 6.43 21.09
CA PRO A 268 -10.07 6.71 22.29
C PRO A 268 -11.31 5.83 22.44
N ALA A 269 -12.03 5.53 21.36
CA ALA A 269 -13.16 4.60 21.39
C ALA A 269 -12.74 3.21 21.84
N ALA A 270 -11.62 2.68 21.31
CA ALA A 270 -11.10 1.38 21.74
C ALA A 270 -10.56 1.35 23.17
N TYR A 271 -10.19 2.50 23.74
CA TYR A 271 -9.74 2.60 25.13
C TYR A 271 -10.90 2.73 26.12
N LEU A 272 -12.01 3.36 25.70
CA LEU A 272 -13.17 3.63 26.56
C LEU A 272 -14.19 2.47 26.59
N LEU A 273 -14.20 1.62 25.57
CA LEU A 273 -15.07 0.43 25.46
C LEU A 273 -14.41 -0.81 26.06
#